data_887f07a7c2a1549dbe98f7486ba4ff46
#
_entry.id   887f07a7c2a1549dbe98f7486ba4ff46
#
_cell.length_a   1.000
_cell.length_b   1.000
_cell.length_c   1.000
_cell.angle_alpha   90.00
_cell.angle_beta   90.00
_cell.angle_gamma   90.00
#
_symmetry.space_group_name_H-M   'P 1'
#
loop_
_entity.id
_entity.type
_entity.pdbx_description
1 polymer ?
#
loop_
_entity_poly.entity_id
_entity_poly.type
_entity_poly.pdbx_seq_one_letter_code
_entity_poly.pdbx_strand_id
1 'polypeptide(L)'
;MNEIVILGILIGNEVADIVSFQQLLTKYGNVIRTRLGLHENHYKTPKVKGLLVLEMVGGAAEIASFEQAIRKIAGIQVQKMVFPL
;
A
#
# COMPACT_ATOMS: atom_id res chain seq x y z
N MET A 1 11.00 -17.25 -5.33
CA MET A 1 9.72 -16.61 -4.99
C MET A 1 8.58 -17.42 -5.58
N ASN A 2 7.62 -17.81 -4.76
CA ASN A 2 6.54 -18.72 -5.19
C ASN A 2 5.20 -18.02 -5.38
N GLU A 3 5.18 -16.72 -5.27
CA GLU A 3 3.93 -15.93 -5.39
C GLU A 3 4.22 -14.54 -5.90
N ILE A 4 3.19 -13.97 -6.54
CA ILE A 4 3.14 -12.54 -6.80
C ILE A 4 2.15 -11.95 -5.81
N VAL A 5 2.58 -10.92 -5.09
CA VAL A 5 1.73 -10.23 -4.09
C VAL A 5 1.47 -8.81 -4.57
N ILE A 6 0.20 -8.44 -4.65
CA ILE A 6 -0.23 -7.10 -5.01
C ILE A 6 -1.02 -6.52 -3.84
N LEU A 7 -0.65 -5.31 -3.41
CA LEU A 7 -1.37 -4.59 -2.38
C LEU A 7 -2.08 -3.39 -3.00
N GLY A 8 -3.39 -3.31 -2.78
CA GLY A 8 -4.15 -2.11 -3.06
C GLY A 8 -4.32 -1.32 -1.78
N ILE A 9 -3.99 -0.03 -1.81
CA ILE A 9 -4.01 0.81 -0.63
C ILE A 9 -4.91 2.02 -0.93
N LEU A 10 -6.04 2.08 -0.23
CA LEU A 10 -6.97 3.20 -0.34
C LEU A 10 -6.64 4.21 0.76
N ILE A 11 -6.33 5.44 0.34
CA ILE A 11 -5.98 6.52 1.25
C ILE A 11 -7.23 7.37 1.44
N GLY A 12 -7.80 7.34 2.63
CA GLY A 12 -8.97 8.14 2.96
C GLY A 12 -8.60 9.57 3.31
N ASN A 13 -9.61 10.46 3.28
CA ASN A 13 -9.40 11.87 3.62
C ASN A 13 -9.14 12.09 5.11
N GLU A 14 -9.40 11.07 5.94
CA GLU A 14 -9.20 11.16 7.38
C GLU A 14 -7.86 10.58 7.84
N VAL A 15 -6.97 10.22 6.90
CA VAL A 15 -5.65 9.76 7.29
C VAL A 15 -4.91 10.89 7.98
N ALA A 16 -4.53 10.66 9.25
CA ALA A 16 -3.91 11.69 10.08
C ALA A 16 -2.39 11.65 9.96
N ASP A 17 -1.81 10.50 9.62
CA ASP A 17 -0.37 10.29 9.67
C ASP A 17 0.18 9.91 8.30
N ILE A 18 0.04 10.85 7.37
CA ILE A 18 0.55 10.66 6.01
C ILE A 18 2.09 10.57 5.99
N VAL A 19 2.75 11.22 6.94
CA VAL A 19 4.22 11.20 7.02
C VAL A 19 4.71 9.79 7.35
N SER A 20 4.11 9.12 8.33
CA SER A 20 4.45 7.74 8.65
C SER A 20 4.18 6.81 7.48
N PHE A 21 3.08 7.01 6.76
CA PHE A 21 2.78 6.25 5.56
C PHE A 21 3.88 6.38 4.52
N GLN A 22 4.30 7.61 4.22
CA GLN A 22 5.35 7.86 3.24
C GLN A 22 6.70 7.32 3.68
N GLN A 23 7.00 7.40 4.99
CA GLN A 23 8.22 6.83 5.54
C GLN A 23 8.27 5.31 5.37
N LEU A 24 7.13 4.63 5.54
CA LEU A 24 7.05 3.19 5.32
C LEU A 24 7.30 2.82 3.85
N LEU A 25 6.75 3.58 2.91
CA LEU A 25 7.01 3.36 1.49
C LEU A 25 8.49 3.49 1.18
N THR A 26 9.15 4.45 1.79
CA THR A 26 10.60 4.65 1.60
C THR A 26 11.41 3.54 2.26
N LYS A 27 11.08 3.19 3.49
CA LYS A 27 11.79 2.16 4.25
C LYS A 27 11.74 0.80 3.56
N TYR A 28 10.60 0.46 3.00
CA TYR A 28 10.39 -0.82 2.33
C TYR A 28 10.50 -0.74 0.81
N GLY A 29 11.12 0.31 0.29
CA GLY A 29 11.26 0.50 -1.16
C GLY A 29 11.95 -0.66 -1.87
N ASN A 30 12.83 -1.39 -1.18
CA ASN A 30 13.53 -2.55 -1.75
C ASN A 30 12.62 -3.76 -1.98
N VAL A 31 11.44 -3.80 -1.34
CA VAL A 31 10.46 -4.88 -1.57
C VAL A 31 9.27 -4.42 -2.41
N ILE A 32 9.30 -3.21 -2.92
CA ILE A 32 8.28 -2.67 -3.82
C ILE A 32 8.87 -2.60 -5.23
N ARG A 33 8.36 -3.44 -6.12
CA ARG A 33 8.83 -3.47 -7.52
C ARG A 33 8.14 -2.44 -8.39
N THR A 34 6.82 -2.36 -8.24
CA THR A 34 5.98 -1.48 -9.05
C THR A 34 5.08 -0.68 -8.14
N ARG A 35 4.97 0.61 -8.42
CA ARG A 35 4.12 1.51 -7.66
C ARG A 35 3.28 2.34 -8.63
N LEU A 36 1.96 2.23 -8.53
CA LEU A 36 1.03 3.01 -9.34
C LEU A 36 0.11 3.79 -8.42
N GLY A 37 0.14 5.11 -8.52
CA GLY A 37 -0.73 5.99 -7.74
C GLY A 37 -1.79 6.64 -8.59
N LEU A 38 -3.02 6.72 -8.08
CA LEU A 38 -4.13 7.42 -8.70
C LEU A 38 -4.54 8.60 -7.82
N HIS A 39 -4.78 9.74 -8.44
CA HIS A 39 -5.08 10.97 -7.72
C HIS A 39 -6.54 11.06 -7.30
N GLU A 40 -6.78 11.82 -6.23
CA GLU A 40 -8.10 11.98 -5.64
C GLU A 40 -9.15 12.58 -6.57
N ASN A 41 -8.74 13.42 -7.52
CA ASN A 41 -9.69 14.08 -8.42
C ASN A 41 -10.34 13.12 -9.42
N HIS A 42 -9.93 11.89 -9.47
CA HIS A 42 -10.59 10.84 -10.25
C HIS A 42 -11.83 10.26 -9.56
N TYR A 43 -12.01 10.57 -8.29
CA TYR A 43 -13.11 10.04 -7.50
C TYR A 43 -14.16 11.10 -7.27
N LYS A 44 -15.44 10.69 -7.28
CA LYS A 44 -16.57 11.60 -7.07
C LYS A 44 -16.98 11.70 -5.62
N THR A 45 -16.09 11.35 -4.70
CA THR A 45 -16.35 11.41 -3.26
C THR A 45 -15.18 12.06 -2.55
N PRO A 46 -15.44 12.98 -1.60
CA PRO A 46 -14.37 13.58 -0.81
C PRO A 46 -13.75 12.63 0.20
N LYS A 47 -14.26 11.42 0.33
CA LYS A 47 -13.74 10.44 1.30
C LYS A 47 -12.45 9.77 0.86
N VAL A 48 -12.09 9.88 -0.42
CA VAL A 48 -10.92 9.23 -0.98
C VAL A 48 -9.91 10.27 -1.42
N LYS A 49 -8.71 10.23 -0.86
CA LYS A 49 -7.57 11.05 -1.32
C LYS A 49 -6.80 10.39 -2.43
N GLY A 50 -6.73 9.09 -2.45
CA GLY A 50 -6.00 8.41 -3.49
C GLY A 50 -6.04 6.90 -3.35
N LEU A 51 -5.57 6.24 -4.40
CA LEU A 51 -5.41 4.81 -4.45
C LEU A 51 -4.01 4.49 -4.91
N LEU A 52 -3.35 3.58 -4.22
CA LEU A 52 -2.00 3.16 -4.53
C LEU A 52 -2.01 1.65 -4.77
N VAL A 53 -1.38 1.22 -5.87
CA VAL A 53 -1.25 -0.20 -6.18
C VAL A 53 0.23 -0.54 -6.17
N LEU A 54 0.60 -1.54 -5.38
CA LEU A 54 1.99 -1.97 -5.22
C LEU A 54 2.15 -3.42 -5.62
N GLU A 55 3.16 -3.70 -6.43
CA GLU A 55 3.62 -5.07 -6.65
C GLU A 55 4.81 -5.32 -5.72
N MET A 56 4.70 -6.33 -4.87
CA MET A 56 5.70 -6.63 -3.86
C MET A 56 6.65 -7.71 -4.33
N VAL A 57 7.93 -7.58 -3.98
CA VAL A 57 8.98 -8.55 -4.30
C VAL A 57 9.85 -8.78 -3.07
N GLY A 58 10.56 -9.91 -3.05
CA GLY A 58 11.51 -10.20 -1.99
C GLY A 58 10.98 -11.19 -0.96
N GLY A 59 11.50 -11.13 0.24
CA GLY A 59 11.19 -12.10 1.29
C GLY A 59 9.80 -11.97 1.84
N ALA A 60 9.15 -13.11 2.10
CA ALA A 60 7.81 -13.13 2.66
C ALA A 60 7.72 -12.40 4.01
N ALA A 61 8.76 -12.50 4.83
CA ALA A 61 8.78 -11.84 6.15
C ALA A 61 8.79 -10.32 6.02
N GLU A 62 9.55 -9.78 5.08
CA GLU A 62 9.61 -8.33 4.86
C GLU A 62 8.30 -7.79 4.29
N ILE A 63 7.69 -8.53 3.36
CA ILE A 63 6.39 -8.16 2.80
C ILE A 63 5.33 -8.16 3.90
N ALA A 64 5.32 -9.16 4.77
CA ALA A 64 4.38 -9.23 5.88
C ALA A 64 4.58 -8.09 6.87
N SER A 65 5.83 -7.74 7.17
CA SER A 65 6.14 -6.61 8.07
C SER A 65 5.63 -5.30 7.51
N PHE A 66 5.82 -5.07 6.21
CA PHE A 66 5.32 -3.88 5.54
C PHE A 66 3.80 -3.83 5.59
N GLU A 67 3.14 -4.92 5.23
CA GLU A 67 1.68 -5.00 5.23
C GLU A 67 1.11 -4.71 6.62
N GLN A 68 1.66 -5.32 7.65
CA GLN A 68 1.22 -5.11 9.03
C GLN A 68 1.38 -3.66 9.47
N ALA A 69 2.50 -3.05 9.13
CA ALA A 69 2.76 -1.66 9.48
C ALA A 69 1.79 -0.70 8.81
N ILE A 70 1.50 -0.92 7.53
CA ILE A 70 0.56 -0.10 6.77
C ILE A 70 -0.86 -0.23 7.34
N ARG A 71 -1.27 -1.45 7.68
CA ARG A 71 -2.62 -1.69 8.19
C ARG A 71 -2.89 -1.01 9.55
N LYS A 72 -1.85 -0.63 10.27
CA LYS A 72 -1.98 0.07 11.55
C LYS A 72 -2.25 1.57 11.40
N ILE A 73 -2.09 2.11 10.21
CA ILE A 73 -2.31 3.54 9.99
C ILE A 73 -3.80 3.79 9.83
N ALA A 74 -4.37 4.61 10.70
CA ALA A 74 -5.78 4.97 10.64
C ALA A 74 -6.09 5.74 9.35
N GLY A 75 -7.23 5.46 8.75
CA GLY A 75 -7.66 6.12 7.51
C GLY A 75 -7.13 5.46 6.24
N ILE A 76 -6.43 4.34 6.38
CA ILE A 76 -5.90 3.58 5.24
C ILE A 76 -6.54 2.20 5.22
N GLN A 77 -7.00 1.78 4.05
CA GLN A 77 -7.51 0.42 3.83
C GLN A 77 -6.55 -0.32 2.92
N VAL A 78 -6.30 -1.59 3.22
CA VAL A 78 -5.40 -2.43 2.44
C VAL A 78 -6.13 -3.68 1.99
N GLN A 79 -6.05 -3.97 0.70
CA GLN A 79 -6.51 -5.21 0.10
C GLN A 79 -5.33 -5.92 -0.53
N LYS A 80 -5.35 -7.24 -0.53
CA LYS A 80 -4.22 -8.03 -1.01
C LYS A 80 -4.68 -9.06 -2.02
N MET A 81 -3.93 -9.18 -3.13
CA MET A 81 -4.07 -10.27 -4.09
C MET A 81 -2.79 -11.10 -4.08
N VAL A 82 -2.94 -12.41 -4.04
CA VAL A 82 -1.81 -13.34 -4.06
C VAL A 82 -2.01 -14.32 -5.21
N PHE A 83 -1.03 -14.39 -6.09
CA PHE A 83 -1.02 -15.32 -7.20
C PHE A 83 0.06 -16.38 -6.93
N PRO A 84 -0.33 -17.62 -6.64
CA PRO A 84 0.68 -18.69 -6.51
C PRO A 84 1.28 -19.00 -7.88
N LEU A 85 2.57 -19.24 -7.91
CA LEU A 85 3.32 -19.54 -9.13
C LEU A 85 3.67 -21.03 -9.24
#